data_0ce70f4a130f23e0c35ae352e110cfff
#
_entry.id   0ce70f4a130f23e0c35ae352e110cfff
#
_cell.length_a   1.000
_cell.length_b   1.000
_cell.length_c   1.000
_cell.angle_alpha   90.00
_cell.angle_beta   90.00
_cell.angle_gamma   90.00
#
_symmetry.space_group_name_H-M   'P 1'
#
loop_
_entity.id
_entity.type
_entity.pdbx_description
1 polymer ?
#
loop_
_entity_poly.entity_id
_entity_poly.type
_entity_poly.pdbx_seq_one_letter_code
_entity_poly.pdbx_strand_id
1 'polypeptide(L)'
;MTVSTGTEVPVEQTRVALGRSLRVALLHGREDASRRAVVHLALASGAEIVARVRATDPRSFVEAAQALRDAKPDVVVIQGGAKDEGGHAELLEALRLGCGAQRPMPRVFALVDTGVAQALRLRADPFEFEQFAAASDMVEALRGLRRAGNEDIVLRDGLIEDGARALATTNGTAALAVDVTERSTSLVLARPDGRVEAAHLVPLGLGMGADHVVVRASLDNVRRWLPWPIDGTALLERVFNRSRESGGLLTEAAVLLEMALAREAIAHALRDVADAGLDVAAMRSAPAILITGRVASLPKAGQSLLVLVDGLEPSGVSTVFREPDEGRAQRIGMVVTVMTRRSAKIRITRASGRSMAQVAPGTFGLVAIGADVDVAINGAGVRGHGRSGELGVLIDARGRPLSVPERDGERIPTVTRWHAALQAIADDRSST
;
A
#
# COMPACT_ATOMS: atom_id res chain seq x y z
N MET A 1 18.67 42.59 31.29
CA MET A 1 17.84 41.51 30.76
C MET A 1 17.93 41.53 29.25
N THR A 2 18.81 40.76 28.69
CA THR A 2 19.09 40.71 27.25
C THR A 2 18.28 39.53 26.68
N VAL A 3 17.30 39.83 25.85
CA VAL A 3 16.49 38.83 25.14
C VAL A 3 17.34 38.30 23.97
N SER A 4 17.72 37.06 24.07
CA SER A 4 18.41 36.34 22.98
C SER A 4 17.38 36.06 21.87
N THR A 5 17.54 36.73 20.74
CA THR A 5 16.85 36.40 19.50
C THR A 5 17.43 35.11 18.94
N GLY A 6 16.68 34.01 19.12
CA GLY A 6 16.98 32.75 18.46
C GLY A 6 16.93 32.93 16.94
N THR A 7 18.04 32.70 16.29
CA THR A 7 18.15 32.63 14.83
C THR A 7 17.38 31.40 14.38
N GLU A 8 16.18 31.62 13.83
CA GLU A 8 15.48 30.58 13.08
C GLU A 8 16.38 30.19 11.88
N VAL A 9 16.92 29.01 11.90
CA VAL A 9 17.54 28.40 10.73
C VAL A 9 16.40 28.13 9.74
N PRO A 10 16.44 28.64 8.51
CA PRO A 10 15.42 28.35 7.54
C PRO A 10 15.42 26.82 7.29
N VAL A 11 14.32 26.16 7.60
CA VAL A 11 14.09 24.79 7.17
C VAL A 11 13.98 24.84 5.66
N GLU A 12 15.05 24.46 4.98
CA GLU A 12 15.04 24.25 3.54
C GLU A 12 13.86 23.34 3.23
N GLN A 13 12.89 23.86 2.46
CA GLN A 13 11.69 23.08 2.09
C GLN A 13 12.14 21.96 1.16
N THR A 14 12.43 20.81 1.73
CA THR A 14 12.77 19.59 1.00
C THR A 14 11.62 19.26 0.04
N ARG A 15 11.89 19.27 -1.26
CA ARG A 15 10.88 18.96 -2.27
C ARG A 15 10.57 17.47 -2.26
N VAL A 16 9.42 17.12 -1.73
CA VAL A 16 8.91 15.75 -1.74
C VAL A 16 8.19 15.47 -3.06
N ALA A 17 8.53 14.38 -3.72
CA ALA A 17 7.89 13.99 -4.97
C ALA A 17 7.73 12.47 -5.09
N LEU A 18 6.75 12.05 -5.90
CA LEU A 18 6.57 10.63 -6.26
C LEU A 18 7.68 10.12 -7.20
N GLY A 19 8.50 11.01 -7.73
CA GLY A 19 9.46 10.70 -8.78
C GLY A 19 8.80 10.47 -10.14
N ARG A 20 9.62 10.24 -11.19
CA ARG A 20 9.08 9.83 -12.49
C ARG A 20 8.57 8.39 -12.44
N SER A 21 7.60 8.05 -13.28
CA SER A 21 7.25 6.65 -13.50
C SER A 21 8.43 5.95 -14.17
N LEU A 22 8.94 4.89 -13.55
CA LEU A 22 9.99 4.04 -14.08
C LEU A 22 9.36 2.69 -14.43
N ARG A 23 9.32 2.37 -15.73
CA ARG A 23 8.70 1.16 -16.26
C ARG A 23 9.71 0.02 -16.28
N VAL A 24 9.43 -1.04 -15.54
CA VAL A 24 10.36 -2.16 -15.38
C VAL A 24 9.76 -3.45 -15.93
N ALA A 25 10.49 -4.11 -16.82
CA ALA A 25 10.22 -5.49 -17.21
C ALA A 25 11.05 -6.44 -16.36
N LEU A 26 10.42 -7.49 -15.85
CA LEU A 26 11.06 -8.51 -14.99
C LEU A 26 11.31 -9.76 -15.79
N LEU A 27 12.58 -10.16 -15.92
CA LEU A 27 13.02 -11.42 -16.49
C LEU A 27 13.53 -12.30 -15.35
N HIS A 28 12.90 -13.44 -15.12
CA HIS A 28 13.25 -14.25 -13.96
C HIS A 28 13.43 -15.73 -14.32
N GLY A 29 14.22 -16.42 -13.50
CA GLY A 29 14.47 -17.84 -13.61
C GLY A 29 13.23 -18.72 -13.41
N ARG A 30 13.45 -20.02 -13.44
CA ARG A 30 12.39 -21.05 -13.35
C ARG A 30 11.79 -21.15 -11.96
N GLU A 31 12.57 -20.87 -10.94
CA GLU A 31 12.19 -21.03 -9.54
C GLU A 31 11.26 -19.92 -9.06
N ASP A 32 10.24 -20.26 -8.27
CA ASP A 32 9.33 -19.30 -7.65
C ASP A 32 10.04 -18.33 -6.69
N ALA A 33 11.14 -18.76 -6.07
CA ALA A 33 11.97 -17.90 -5.25
C ALA A 33 12.57 -16.74 -6.04
N SER A 34 13.10 -17.03 -7.24
CA SER A 34 13.63 -16.02 -8.16
C SER A 34 12.54 -15.02 -8.59
N ARG A 35 11.35 -15.53 -8.93
CA ARG A 35 10.19 -14.71 -9.27
C ARG A 35 9.81 -13.76 -8.12
N ARG A 36 9.68 -14.30 -6.89
CA ARG A 36 9.30 -13.49 -5.71
C ARG A 36 10.34 -12.41 -5.42
N ALA A 37 11.61 -12.79 -5.45
CA ALA A 37 12.68 -11.85 -5.14
C ALA A 37 12.75 -10.68 -6.15
N VAL A 38 12.60 -10.92 -7.46
CA VAL A 38 12.62 -9.84 -8.46
C VAL A 38 11.37 -8.96 -8.37
N VAL A 39 10.21 -9.54 -8.06
CA VAL A 39 8.98 -8.78 -7.84
C VAL A 39 9.13 -7.90 -6.60
N HIS A 40 9.62 -8.45 -5.49
CA HIS A 40 9.87 -7.68 -4.28
C HIS A 40 10.82 -6.50 -4.54
N LEU A 41 11.93 -6.73 -5.25
CA LEU A 41 12.88 -5.70 -5.61
C LEU A 41 12.23 -4.55 -6.40
N ALA A 42 11.44 -4.87 -7.42
CA ALA A 42 10.70 -3.85 -8.18
C ALA A 42 9.71 -3.08 -7.32
N LEU A 43 8.96 -3.76 -6.45
CA LEU A 43 8.02 -3.13 -5.52
C LEU A 43 8.75 -2.24 -4.49
N ALA A 44 9.87 -2.69 -3.94
CA ALA A 44 10.69 -1.91 -3.00
C ALA A 44 11.28 -0.65 -3.64
N SER A 45 11.54 -0.65 -4.94
CA SER A 45 12.02 0.52 -5.68
C SER A 45 10.91 1.50 -6.08
N GLY A 46 9.63 1.12 -5.95
CA GLY A 46 8.48 1.90 -6.43
C GLY A 46 8.43 2.02 -7.97
N ALA A 47 8.99 1.04 -8.67
CA ALA A 47 8.91 0.96 -10.12
C ALA A 47 7.59 0.33 -10.57
N GLU A 48 7.09 0.76 -11.73
CA GLU A 48 5.92 0.17 -12.37
C GLU A 48 6.30 -1.10 -13.12
N ILE A 49 5.79 -2.25 -12.67
CA ILE A 49 6.02 -3.53 -13.35
C ILE A 49 5.14 -3.61 -14.59
N VAL A 50 5.75 -3.46 -15.78
CA VAL A 50 5.03 -3.44 -17.06
C VAL A 50 5.04 -4.76 -17.81
N ALA A 51 5.99 -5.65 -17.51
CA ALA A 51 6.02 -7.00 -18.05
C ALA A 51 6.70 -7.96 -17.07
N ARG A 52 6.27 -9.23 -17.12
CA ARG A 52 6.91 -10.34 -16.42
C ARG A 52 7.11 -11.48 -17.41
N VAL A 53 8.34 -11.89 -17.61
CA VAL A 53 8.69 -12.98 -18.53
C VAL A 53 9.59 -13.98 -17.81
N ARG A 54 9.23 -15.26 -17.90
CA ARG A 54 9.93 -16.35 -17.26
C ARG A 54 10.92 -17.02 -18.23
N ALA A 55 12.05 -17.48 -17.75
CA ALA A 55 13.05 -18.21 -18.54
C ALA A 55 12.50 -19.48 -19.24
N THR A 56 11.34 -19.99 -18.81
CA THR A 56 10.59 -21.08 -19.46
C THR A 56 9.13 -20.68 -19.63
N ASP A 57 8.90 -19.50 -20.14
CA ASP A 57 7.56 -19.02 -20.42
C ASP A 57 6.89 -19.93 -21.46
N PRO A 58 5.61 -20.31 -21.27
CA PRO A 58 4.89 -21.11 -22.27
C PRO A 58 4.61 -20.31 -23.56
N ARG A 59 4.75 -19.00 -23.54
CA ARG A 59 4.68 -18.15 -24.72
C ARG A 59 5.84 -18.46 -25.67
N SER A 60 5.60 -18.36 -26.97
CA SER A 60 6.66 -18.43 -27.94
C SER A 60 7.65 -17.27 -27.78
N PHE A 61 8.85 -17.44 -28.28
CA PHE A 61 9.88 -16.41 -28.33
C PHE A 61 9.36 -15.09 -28.93
N VAL A 62 8.56 -15.19 -30.00
CA VAL A 62 7.98 -14.02 -30.69
C VAL A 62 6.94 -13.31 -29.80
N GLU A 63 6.09 -14.05 -29.08
CA GLU A 63 5.12 -13.47 -28.15
C GLU A 63 5.81 -12.80 -26.95
N ALA A 64 6.89 -13.37 -26.44
CA ALA A 64 7.71 -12.75 -25.39
C ALA A 64 8.33 -11.43 -25.90
N ALA A 65 8.90 -11.43 -27.10
CA ALA A 65 9.45 -10.22 -27.73
C ALA A 65 8.35 -9.14 -27.98
N GLN A 66 7.16 -9.56 -28.41
CA GLN A 66 6.04 -8.66 -28.60
C GLN A 66 5.55 -8.05 -27.29
N ALA A 67 5.43 -8.86 -26.23
CA ALA A 67 5.07 -8.39 -24.89
C ALA A 67 6.06 -7.34 -24.37
N LEU A 68 7.37 -7.55 -24.56
CA LEU A 68 8.40 -6.57 -24.18
C LEU A 68 8.32 -5.29 -25.02
N ARG A 69 8.04 -5.42 -26.34
CA ARG A 69 7.84 -4.26 -27.22
C ARG A 69 6.66 -3.40 -26.80
N ASP A 70 5.53 -4.02 -26.47
CA ASP A 70 4.31 -3.32 -26.08
C ASP A 70 4.45 -2.71 -24.68
N ALA A 71 5.19 -3.38 -23.81
CA ALA A 71 5.52 -2.91 -22.47
C ALA A 71 6.41 -1.67 -22.47
N LYS A 72 7.25 -1.45 -23.48
CA LYS A 72 8.18 -0.31 -23.57
C LYS A 72 8.89 0.00 -22.25
N PRO A 73 9.66 -0.95 -21.67
CA PRO A 73 10.33 -0.74 -20.40
C PRO A 73 11.44 0.31 -20.50
N ASP A 74 11.68 1.04 -19.40
CA ASP A 74 12.88 1.86 -19.22
C ASP A 74 14.06 1.03 -18.74
N VAL A 75 13.75 0.03 -17.90
CA VAL A 75 14.74 -0.90 -17.32
C VAL A 75 14.21 -2.32 -17.43
N VAL A 76 15.12 -3.24 -17.68
CA VAL A 76 14.86 -4.68 -17.60
C VAL A 76 15.68 -5.25 -16.45
N VAL A 77 15.01 -5.90 -15.52
CA VAL A 77 15.66 -6.54 -14.37
C VAL A 77 15.72 -8.04 -14.61
N ILE A 78 16.94 -8.60 -14.55
CA ILE A 78 17.19 -10.04 -14.68
C ILE A 78 17.57 -10.60 -13.31
N GLN A 79 16.88 -11.67 -12.89
CA GLN A 79 17.25 -12.41 -11.70
C GLN A 79 17.14 -13.92 -11.93
N GLY A 80 18.14 -14.65 -11.44
CA GLY A 80 18.20 -16.11 -11.49
C GLY A 80 19.58 -16.64 -11.20
N GLY A 81 19.70 -17.97 -11.11
CA GLY A 81 20.97 -18.65 -10.87
C GLY A 81 21.59 -19.23 -12.15
N ALA A 82 22.72 -19.92 -12.00
CA ALA A 82 23.46 -20.57 -13.09
C ALA A 82 22.61 -21.55 -13.92
N LYS A 83 21.62 -22.19 -13.29
CA LYS A 83 20.69 -23.12 -13.99
C LYS A 83 19.77 -22.43 -14.99
N ASP A 84 19.61 -21.12 -14.90
CA ASP A 84 18.73 -20.30 -15.74
C ASP A 84 19.49 -19.57 -16.87
N GLU A 85 20.81 -19.72 -16.96
CA GLU A 85 21.66 -18.98 -17.90
C GLU A 85 21.16 -19.08 -19.36
N GLY A 86 20.88 -20.30 -19.83
CA GLY A 86 20.36 -20.53 -21.19
C GLY A 86 19.04 -19.81 -21.44
N GLY A 87 18.11 -19.89 -20.48
CA GLY A 87 16.83 -19.20 -20.58
C GLY A 87 16.97 -17.67 -20.52
N HIS A 88 17.88 -17.15 -19.70
CA HIS A 88 18.16 -15.72 -19.67
C HIS A 88 18.78 -15.21 -20.96
N ALA A 89 19.62 -16.03 -21.62
CA ALA A 89 20.17 -15.71 -22.93
C ALA A 89 19.07 -15.60 -24.00
N GLU A 90 18.11 -16.53 -24.01
CA GLU A 90 16.93 -16.45 -24.89
C GLU A 90 16.08 -15.21 -24.61
N LEU A 91 15.90 -14.86 -23.34
CA LEU A 91 15.15 -13.66 -22.95
C LEU A 91 15.85 -12.36 -23.39
N LEU A 92 17.18 -12.30 -23.36
CA LEU A 92 17.93 -11.15 -23.91
C LEU A 92 17.77 -11.04 -25.44
N GLU A 93 17.72 -12.17 -26.17
CA GLU A 93 17.42 -12.15 -27.59
C GLU A 93 15.97 -11.68 -27.87
N ALA A 94 15.00 -12.12 -27.05
CA ALA A 94 13.63 -11.62 -27.13
C ALA A 94 13.56 -10.11 -26.85
N LEU A 95 14.32 -9.63 -25.86
CA LEU A 95 14.46 -8.21 -25.54
C LEU A 95 15.04 -7.43 -26.73
N ARG A 96 16.08 -7.94 -27.37
CA ARG A 96 16.71 -7.34 -28.56
C ARG A 96 15.73 -7.23 -29.70
N LEU A 97 14.96 -8.28 -29.98
CA LEU A 97 13.92 -8.27 -31.01
C LEU A 97 12.77 -7.31 -30.66
N GLY A 98 12.34 -7.29 -29.40
CA GLY A 98 11.25 -6.44 -28.94
C GLY A 98 11.62 -4.96 -28.79
N CYS A 99 12.75 -4.66 -28.17
CA CYS A 99 13.13 -3.31 -27.73
C CYS A 99 14.38 -2.73 -28.41
N GLY A 100 15.08 -3.46 -29.29
CA GLY A 100 16.32 -2.99 -29.89
C GLY A 100 16.18 -1.72 -30.74
N ALA A 101 14.98 -1.44 -31.26
CA ALA A 101 14.66 -0.20 -31.98
C ALA A 101 14.10 0.93 -31.08
N GLN A 102 13.82 0.64 -29.80
CA GLN A 102 13.28 1.63 -28.87
C GLN A 102 14.32 2.75 -28.60
N ARG A 103 13.84 3.97 -28.43
CA ARG A 103 14.69 5.12 -28.05
C ARG A 103 13.99 5.93 -26.95
N PRO A 104 14.64 6.17 -25.80
CA PRO A 104 15.90 5.53 -25.39
C PRO A 104 15.76 4.01 -25.25
N MET A 105 16.87 3.28 -25.44
CA MET A 105 16.90 1.84 -25.19
C MET A 105 16.80 1.55 -23.69
N PRO A 106 16.14 0.44 -23.28
CA PRO A 106 16.10 0.06 -21.87
C PRO A 106 17.49 -0.31 -21.36
N ARG A 107 17.77 0.00 -20.09
CA ARG A 107 18.95 -0.49 -19.38
C ARG A 107 18.68 -1.91 -18.85
N VAL A 108 19.70 -2.73 -18.79
CA VAL A 108 19.61 -4.10 -18.26
C VAL A 108 20.33 -4.18 -16.92
N PHE A 109 19.57 -4.42 -15.87
CA PHE A 109 20.06 -4.61 -14.52
C PHE A 109 20.01 -6.09 -14.16
N ALA A 110 21.13 -6.65 -13.71
CA ALA A 110 21.22 -8.09 -13.41
C ALA A 110 21.62 -8.34 -11.96
N LEU A 111 20.81 -9.13 -11.27
CA LEU A 111 21.09 -9.69 -9.95
C LEU A 111 21.30 -11.20 -10.10
N VAL A 112 22.47 -11.58 -10.58
CA VAL A 112 22.86 -12.94 -10.90
C VAL A 112 24.31 -13.20 -10.49
N ASP A 113 24.72 -14.47 -10.42
CA ASP A 113 26.10 -14.83 -10.13
C ASP A 113 27.07 -14.25 -11.16
N THR A 114 28.31 -13.97 -10.74
CA THR A 114 29.33 -13.32 -11.58
C THR A 114 29.60 -14.07 -12.90
N GLY A 115 29.62 -15.41 -12.88
CA GLY A 115 29.80 -16.20 -14.09
C GLY A 115 28.65 -16.03 -15.09
N VAL A 116 27.42 -16.06 -14.59
CA VAL A 116 26.22 -15.81 -15.40
C VAL A 116 26.22 -14.37 -15.93
N ALA A 117 26.58 -13.39 -15.10
CA ALA A 117 26.67 -11.99 -15.52
C ALA A 117 27.65 -11.77 -16.66
N GLN A 118 28.81 -12.44 -16.64
CA GLN A 118 29.79 -12.37 -17.73
C GLN A 118 29.23 -12.92 -19.04
N ALA A 119 28.57 -14.08 -18.99
CA ALA A 119 27.94 -14.69 -20.16
C ALA A 119 26.80 -13.83 -20.74
N LEU A 120 25.99 -13.23 -19.88
CA LEU A 120 24.89 -12.35 -20.29
C LEU A 120 25.40 -11.01 -20.84
N ARG A 121 26.46 -10.45 -20.28
CA ARG A 121 27.06 -9.17 -20.74
C ARG A 121 27.52 -9.27 -22.19
N LEU A 122 28.12 -10.39 -22.58
CA LEU A 122 28.56 -10.62 -23.97
C LEU A 122 27.37 -10.65 -24.97
N ARG A 123 26.17 -10.92 -24.49
CA ARG A 123 24.94 -11.00 -25.31
C ARG A 123 24.01 -9.80 -25.14
N ALA A 124 24.31 -8.91 -24.20
CA ALA A 124 23.46 -7.75 -23.90
C ALA A 124 23.55 -6.62 -24.93
N ASP A 125 24.58 -6.60 -25.79
CA ASP A 125 24.69 -5.58 -26.84
C ASP A 125 23.41 -5.53 -27.70
N PRO A 126 22.81 -4.35 -27.94
CA PRO A 126 23.31 -2.98 -27.69
C PRO A 126 22.86 -2.33 -26.36
N PHE A 127 22.37 -3.06 -25.39
CA PHE A 127 21.85 -2.51 -24.14
C PHE A 127 22.98 -2.20 -23.13
N GLU A 128 22.82 -1.15 -22.33
CA GLU A 128 23.65 -0.93 -21.16
C GLU A 128 23.38 -2.01 -20.12
N PHE A 129 24.41 -2.79 -19.78
CA PHE A 129 24.31 -3.89 -18.83
C PHE A 129 25.07 -3.59 -17.54
N GLU A 130 24.35 -3.63 -16.42
CA GLU A 130 24.87 -3.41 -15.09
C GLU A 130 24.58 -4.61 -14.17
N GLN A 131 25.61 -5.13 -13.48
CA GLN A 131 25.48 -6.20 -12.51
C GLN A 131 25.49 -5.64 -11.10
N PHE A 132 24.60 -6.15 -10.26
CA PHE A 132 24.52 -5.82 -8.84
C PHE A 132 24.86 -7.05 -7.99
N ALA A 133 25.62 -6.81 -6.91
CA ALA A 133 25.97 -7.85 -5.95
C ALA A 133 24.89 -8.03 -4.88
N ALA A 134 24.16 -6.95 -4.57
CA ALA A 134 23.08 -6.97 -3.58
C ALA A 134 21.78 -6.36 -4.14
N ALA A 135 20.65 -6.87 -3.66
CA ALA A 135 19.34 -6.35 -4.01
C ALA A 135 19.14 -4.88 -3.57
N SER A 136 19.69 -4.50 -2.41
CA SER A 136 19.67 -3.12 -1.89
C SER A 136 20.27 -2.14 -2.88
N ASP A 137 21.41 -2.46 -3.47
CA ASP A 137 22.12 -1.58 -4.39
C ASP A 137 21.33 -1.38 -5.69
N MET A 138 20.67 -2.45 -6.17
CA MET A 138 19.80 -2.38 -7.34
C MET A 138 18.53 -1.54 -7.03
N VAL A 139 17.94 -1.68 -5.84
CA VAL A 139 16.81 -0.85 -5.42
C VAL A 139 17.19 0.63 -5.42
N GLU A 140 18.36 0.99 -4.86
CA GLU A 140 18.83 2.36 -4.86
C GLU A 140 19.16 2.89 -6.26
N ALA A 141 19.73 2.06 -7.15
CA ALA A 141 19.93 2.42 -8.55
C ALA A 141 18.61 2.72 -9.28
N LEU A 142 17.57 1.89 -9.08
CA LEU A 142 16.24 2.13 -9.63
C LEU A 142 15.60 3.39 -9.06
N ARG A 143 15.74 3.65 -7.74
CA ARG A 143 15.29 4.89 -7.10
C ARG A 143 16.04 6.10 -7.66
N GLY A 144 17.34 5.98 -7.90
CA GLY A 144 18.16 7.01 -8.55
C GLY A 144 17.60 7.38 -9.94
N LEU A 145 17.24 6.40 -10.75
CA LEU A 145 16.61 6.64 -12.05
C LEU A 145 15.22 7.32 -11.93
N ARG A 146 14.48 7.08 -10.86
CA ARG A 146 13.19 7.77 -10.59
C ARG A 146 13.38 9.24 -10.24
N ARG A 147 14.50 9.61 -9.61
CA ARG A 147 14.85 11.01 -9.32
C ARG A 147 15.16 11.79 -10.59
N ALA A 148 15.47 11.12 -11.70
CA ALA A 148 15.71 11.72 -13.03
C ALA A 148 16.74 12.87 -13.04
N GLY A 149 17.84 12.70 -12.32
CA GLY A 149 18.92 13.70 -12.26
C GLY A 149 18.61 14.93 -11.38
N ASN A 150 17.53 14.90 -10.60
CA ASN A 150 17.23 15.92 -9.60
C ASN A 150 17.54 15.35 -8.20
N GLU A 151 18.76 15.56 -7.73
CA GLU A 151 19.26 15.03 -6.45
C GLU A 151 18.55 15.67 -5.24
N ASP A 152 17.97 16.86 -5.41
CA ASP A 152 17.27 17.59 -4.35
C ASP A 152 15.86 17.02 -4.08
N ILE A 153 15.39 16.06 -4.87
CA ILE A 153 14.10 15.42 -4.66
C ILE A 153 14.22 14.26 -3.68
N VAL A 154 13.54 14.37 -2.55
CA VAL A 154 13.27 13.23 -1.67
C VAL A 154 12.06 12.46 -2.21
N LEU A 155 12.27 11.18 -2.51
CA LEU A 155 11.16 10.31 -2.91
C LEU A 155 10.24 10.07 -1.72
N ARG A 156 8.93 10.22 -1.94
CA ARG A 156 7.90 9.95 -0.92
C ARG A 156 8.04 8.56 -0.31
N ASP A 157 8.46 7.57 -1.09
CA ASP A 157 8.69 6.20 -0.62
C ASP A 157 9.63 6.14 0.59
N GLY A 158 10.75 6.87 0.54
CA GLY A 158 11.71 6.95 1.66
C GLY A 158 11.09 7.58 2.91
N LEU A 159 10.29 8.64 2.75
CA LEU A 159 9.62 9.28 3.89
C LEU A 159 8.63 8.34 4.58
N ILE A 160 7.91 7.51 3.81
CA ILE A 160 6.97 6.52 4.37
C ILE A 160 7.74 5.43 5.12
N GLU A 161 8.87 4.98 4.57
CA GLU A 161 9.76 4.02 5.24
C GLU A 161 10.30 4.60 6.55
N ASP A 162 10.73 5.85 6.55
CA ASP A 162 11.22 6.55 7.75
C ASP A 162 10.12 6.76 8.78
N GLY A 163 8.92 7.14 8.36
CA GLY A 163 7.74 7.26 9.22
C GLY A 163 7.37 5.93 9.89
N ALA A 164 7.36 4.83 9.13
CA ALA A 164 7.11 3.49 9.66
C ALA A 164 8.18 3.07 10.68
N ARG A 165 9.47 3.33 10.35
CA ARG A 165 10.62 3.04 11.22
C ARG A 165 10.57 3.84 12.51
N ALA A 166 10.29 5.13 12.42
CA ALA A 166 10.15 6.00 13.59
C ALA A 166 9.01 5.52 14.51
N LEU A 167 7.86 5.17 13.92
CA LEU A 167 6.72 4.64 14.67
C LEU A 167 7.04 3.31 15.34
N ALA A 168 7.74 2.39 14.67
CA ALA A 168 8.16 1.11 15.22
C ALA A 168 9.12 1.28 16.39
N THR A 169 10.10 2.17 16.25
CA THR A 169 11.09 2.48 17.29
C THR A 169 10.43 3.13 18.49
N THR A 170 9.57 4.13 18.29
CA THR A 170 8.89 4.86 19.37
C THR A 170 7.97 3.96 20.19
N ASN A 171 7.29 3.02 19.55
CA ASN A 171 6.38 2.11 20.26
C ASN A 171 7.06 0.80 20.72
N GLY A 172 8.30 0.53 20.31
CA GLY A 172 9.00 -0.74 20.62
C GLY A 172 8.32 -1.97 20.00
N THR A 173 7.49 -1.80 18.98
CA THR A 173 6.71 -2.85 18.33
C THR A 173 6.74 -2.68 16.82
N ALA A 174 6.34 -3.72 16.06
CA ALA A 174 6.21 -3.59 14.62
C ALA A 174 5.17 -2.51 14.25
N ALA A 175 5.45 -1.75 13.20
CA ALA A 175 4.56 -0.73 12.66
C ALA A 175 4.37 -0.91 11.17
N LEU A 176 3.13 -0.78 10.70
CA LEU A 176 2.77 -0.79 9.28
C LEU A 176 2.42 0.64 8.85
N ALA A 177 3.08 1.18 7.83
CA ALA A 177 2.59 2.35 7.14
C ALA A 177 1.78 1.94 5.91
N VAL A 178 0.62 2.57 5.74
CA VAL A 178 -0.28 2.43 4.59
C VAL A 178 -0.43 3.81 3.96
N ASP A 179 0.21 4.01 2.82
CA ASP A 179 0.13 5.25 2.05
C ASP A 179 -0.64 5.02 0.76
N VAL A 180 -1.67 5.81 0.54
CA VAL A 180 -2.44 5.77 -0.71
C VAL A 180 -2.44 7.16 -1.31
N THR A 181 -1.79 7.30 -2.46
CA THR A 181 -1.65 8.57 -3.17
C THR A 181 -2.55 8.63 -4.40
N GLU A 182 -2.37 9.64 -5.23
CA GLU A 182 -3.04 9.72 -6.53
C GLU A 182 -2.55 8.66 -7.51
N ARG A 183 -1.32 8.16 -7.37
CA ARG A 183 -0.66 7.26 -8.33
C ARG A 183 -0.28 5.91 -7.79
N SER A 184 -0.15 5.76 -6.48
CA SER A 184 0.42 4.56 -5.87
C SER A 184 -0.23 4.22 -4.54
N THR A 185 -0.11 2.95 -4.17
CA THR A 185 -0.38 2.45 -2.82
C THR A 185 0.90 1.82 -2.28
N SER A 186 1.31 2.24 -1.09
CA SER A 186 2.50 1.72 -0.43
C SER A 186 2.12 1.00 0.87
N LEU A 187 2.74 -0.14 1.09
CA LEU A 187 2.67 -0.92 2.33
C LEU A 187 4.10 -1.11 2.85
N VAL A 188 4.38 -0.58 4.03
CA VAL A 188 5.71 -0.61 4.63
C VAL A 188 5.64 -1.14 6.04
N LEU A 189 6.16 -2.34 6.26
CA LEU A 189 6.27 -2.96 7.58
C LEU A 189 7.67 -2.70 8.15
N ALA A 190 7.76 -1.93 9.22
CA ALA A 190 8.98 -1.70 9.96
C ALA A 190 8.97 -2.50 11.28
N ARG A 191 10.13 -3.04 11.65
CA ARG A 191 10.33 -3.77 12.91
C ARG A 191 11.19 -2.93 13.88
N PRO A 192 11.10 -3.17 15.21
CA PRO A 192 11.88 -2.40 16.19
C PRO A 192 13.39 -2.52 16.01
N ASP A 193 13.86 -3.60 15.39
CA ASP A 193 15.27 -3.84 15.06
C ASP A 193 15.77 -3.06 13.83
N GLY A 194 14.92 -2.21 13.26
CA GLY A 194 15.23 -1.36 12.11
C GLY A 194 15.01 -2.01 10.74
N ARG A 195 14.67 -3.31 10.70
CA ARG A 195 14.34 -3.97 9.43
C ARG A 195 13.06 -3.41 8.85
N VAL A 196 13.05 -3.18 7.53
CA VAL A 196 11.91 -2.66 6.77
C VAL A 196 11.63 -3.58 5.59
N GLU A 197 10.37 -3.95 5.45
CA GLU A 197 9.82 -4.64 4.29
C GLU A 197 8.87 -3.66 3.58
N ALA A 198 9.24 -3.19 2.39
CA ALA A 198 8.50 -2.15 1.68
C ALA A 198 7.98 -2.65 0.32
N ALA A 199 6.78 -2.21 -0.02
CA ALA A 199 6.19 -2.40 -1.34
C ALA A 199 5.45 -1.11 -1.75
N HIS A 200 5.90 -0.52 -2.85
CA HIS A 200 5.32 0.70 -3.44
C HIS A 200 4.72 0.33 -4.80
N LEU A 201 3.41 0.26 -4.86
CA LEU A 201 2.67 -0.28 -6.00
C LEU A 201 2.17 0.85 -6.90
N VAL A 202 2.86 1.03 -8.02
CA VAL A 202 2.47 1.95 -9.10
C VAL A 202 1.89 1.08 -10.23
N PRO A 203 0.76 1.43 -10.84
CA PRO A 203 -0.04 2.66 -10.68
C PRO A 203 -1.32 2.50 -9.84
N LEU A 204 -1.30 1.82 -8.71
CA LEU A 204 -2.48 1.66 -7.84
C LEU A 204 -2.73 2.92 -7.00
N GLY A 205 -3.44 3.91 -7.52
CA GLY A 205 -3.73 5.17 -6.83
C GLY A 205 -5.17 5.65 -7.00
N LEU A 206 -5.52 6.75 -6.33
CA LEU A 206 -6.90 7.27 -6.24
C LEU A 206 -7.20 8.45 -7.19
N GLY A 207 -6.19 8.90 -7.92
CA GLY A 207 -6.29 9.91 -8.97
C GLY A 207 -5.88 9.29 -10.29
N MET A 208 -4.69 9.63 -10.80
CA MET A 208 -4.15 9.10 -12.07
C MET A 208 -4.02 7.57 -12.13
N GLY A 209 -4.11 6.86 -11.00
CA GLY A 209 -4.12 5.41 -10.92
C GLY A 209 -5.50 4.79 -10.66
N ALA A 210 -6.57 5.57 -10.63
CA ALA A 210 -7.91 5.09 -10.27
C ALA A 210 -8.50 4.10 -11.29
N ASP A 211 -8.23 4.29 -12.56
CA ASP A 211 -8.58 3.36 -13.64
C ASP A 211 -7.88 2.01 -13.49
N HIS A 212 -6.60 2.01 -13.11
CA HIS A 212 -5.87 0.77 -12.82
C HIS A 212 -6.43 0.02 -11.61
N VAL A 213 -6.91 0.73 -10.58
CA VAL A 213 -7.61 0.09 -9.46
C VAL A 213 -8.87 -0.63 -9.97
N VAL A 214 -9.67 0.02 -10.83
CA VAL A 214 -10.88 -0.58 -11.39
C VAL A 214 -10.56 -1.77 -12.32
N VAL A 215 -9.54 -1.65 -13.16
CA VAL A 215 -9.10 -2.77 -14.04
C VAL A 215 -8.71 -3.99 -13.21
N ARG A 216 -8.06 -3.80 -12.06
CA ARG A 216 -7.64 -4.90 -11.19
C ARG A 216 -8.74 -5.43 -10.29
N ALA A 217 -9.57 -4.56 -9.74
CA ALA A 217 -10.61 -4.91 -8.80
C ALA A 217 -11.91 -5.38 -9.47
N SER A 218 -12.21 -4.94 -10.67
CA SER A 218 -13.50 -4.90 -11.35
C SER A 218 -14.43 -3.79 -10.83
N LEU A 219 -15.35 -3.34 -11.68
CA LEU A 219 -16.37 -2.34 -11.31
C LEU A 219 -17.26 -2.83 -10.18
N ASP A 220 -17.62 -4.12 -10.16
CA ASP A 220 -18.51 -4.68 -9.14
C ASP A 220 -17.87 -4.66 -7.75
N ASN A 221 -16.57 -4.89 -7.65
CA ASN A 221 -15.87 -4.79 -6.38
C ASN A 221 -15.76 -3.35 -5.86
N VAL A 222 -15.64 -2.35 -6.72
CA VAL A 222 -15.72 -0.95 -6.31
C VAL A 222 -17.16 -0.59 -5.95
N ARG A 223 -18.14 -0.99 -6.77
CA ARG A 223 -19.58 -0.72 -6.56
C ARG A 223 -20.08 -1.25 -5.22
N ARG A 224 -19.60 -2.40 -4.77
CA ARG A 224 -20.08 -3.02 -3.51
C ARG A 224 -19.92 -2.11 -2.28
N TRP A 225 -19.02 -1.14 -2.31
CA TRP A 225 -18.76 -0.21 -1.22
C TRP A 225 -19.62 1.05 -1.25
N LEU A 226 -20.40 1.26 -2.32
CA LEU A 226 -21.18 2.48 -2.48
C LEU A 226 -22.58 2.33 -1.85
N PRO A 227 -23.03 3.25 -0.99
CA PRO A 227 -24.32 3.18 -0.31
C PRO A 227 -25.50 3.64 -1.18
N TRP A 228 -25.37 3.57 -2.51
CA TRP A 228 -26.42 3.86 -3.49
C TRP A 228 -26.32 2.94 -4.71
N PRO A 229 -27.40 2.78 -5.46
CA PRO A 229 -27.34 2.05 -6.72
C PRO A 229 -26.60 2.90 -7.79
N ILE A 230 -25.74 2.26 -8.55
CA ILE A 230 -25.06 2.89 -9.70
C ILE A 230 -24.81 1.82 -10.76
N ASP A 231 -25.08 2.15 -12.01
CA ASP A 231 -24.71 1.28 -13.11
C ASP A 231 -23.21 1.36 -13.45
N GLY A 232 -22.71 0.33 -14.17
CA GLY A 232 -21.29 0.21 -14.47
C GLY A 232 -20.76 1.36 -15.33
N THR A 233 -21.54 1.87 -16.27
CA THR A 233 -21.13 2.96 -17.17
C THR A 233 -20.96 4.26 -16.40
N ALA A 234 -21.96 4.63 -15.58
CA ALA A 234 -21.92 5.82 -14.75
C ALA A 234 -20.79 5.75 -13.71
N LEU A 235 -20.48 4.55 -13.16
CA LEU A 235 -19.36 4.38 -12.26
C LEU A 235 -18.04 4.56 -12.99
N LEU A 236 -17.89 3.96 -14.17
CA LEU A 236 -16.69 4.06 -15.00
C LEU A 236 -16.39 5.51 -15.41
N GLU A 237 -17.42 6.25 -15.82
CA GLU A 237 -17.29 7.68 -16.13
C GLU A 237 -16.78 8.49 -14.93
N ARG A 238 -17.31 8.26 -13.75
CA ARG A 238 -16.84 8.93 -12.51
C ARG A 238 -15.38 8.60 -12.20
N VAL A 239 -14.96 7.35 -12.39
CA VAL A 239 -13.56 6.94 -12.18
C VAL A 239 -12.65 7.59 -13.20
N PHE A 240 -13.01 7.61 -14.48
CA PHE A 240 -12.21 8.27 -15.52
C PHE A 240 -12.13 9.78 -15.34
N ASN A 241 -13.21 10.43 -14.91
CA ASN A 241 -13.15 11.84 -14.58
C ASN A 241 -12.20 12.06 -13.38
N ARG A 242 -12.25 11.20 -12.38
CA ARG A 242 -11.33 11.24 -11.23
C ARG A 242 -9.88 11.05 -11.63
N SER A 243 -9.58 10.18 -12.59
CA SER A 243 -8.21 9.95 -13.07
C SER A 243 -7.62 11.15 -13.83
N ARG A 244 -8.47 12.03 -14.36
CA ARG A 244 -8.07 13.22 -15.11
C ARG A 244 -8.01 14.49 -14.27
N GLU A 245 -8.84 14.55 -13.22
CA GLU A 245 -8.99 15.72 -12.37
C GLU A 245 -8.42 15.42 -10.98
N SER A 246 -7.22 15.91 -10.69
CA SER A 246 -6.59 15.84 -9.35
C SER A 246 -7.20 16.85 -8.35
N GLY A 247 -8.47 17.22 -8.54
CA GLY A 247 -9.18 18.16 -7.68
C GLY A 247 -9.55 17.61 -6.31
N GLY A 248 -9.92 18.52 -5.39
CA GLY A 248 -10.37 18.19 -4.05
C GLY A 248 -11.67 17.38 -4.02
N LEU A 249 -11.96 16.78 -2.87
CA LEU A 249 -13.21 16.04 -2.61
C LEU A 249 -14.30 17.04 -2.22
N LEU A 250 -15.02 17.56 -3.21
CA LEU A 250 -16.01 18.63 -3.01
C LEU A 250 -17.40 18.10 -2.61
N THR A 251 -17.67 16.81 -2.80
CA THR A 251 -18.97 16.21 -2.52
C THR A 251 -18.85 14.92 -1.71
N GLU A 252 -19.87 14.61 -0.90
CA GLU A 252 -19.93 13.34 -0.17
C GLU A 252 -19.83 12.14 -1.09
N ALA A 253 -20.47 12.17 -2.26
CA ALA A 253 -20.38 11.10 -3.23
C ALA A 253 -18.96 10.90 -3.78
N ALA A 254 -18.19 11.98 -3.96
CA ALA A 254 -16.79 11.90 -4.35
C ALA A 254 -15.92 11.29 -3.23
N VAL A 255 -16.16 11.65 -1.98
CA VAL A 255 -15.49 11.06 -0.81
C VAL A 255 -15.78 9.56 -0.73
N LEU A 256 -17.03 9.14 -0.87
CA LEU A 256 -17.42 7.73 -0.77
C LEU A 256 -16.87 6.90 -1.94
N LEU A 257 -16.79 7.46 -3.14
CA LEU A 257 -16.12 6.82 -4.27
C LEU A 257 -14.60 6.67 -4.01
N GLU A 258 -13.96 7.71 -3.49
CA GLU A 258 -12.54 7.64 -3.13
C GLU A 258 -12.28 6.58 -2.06
N MET A 259 -13.14 6.50 -1.06
CA MET A 259 -13.08 5.46 -0.03
C MET A 259 -13.26 4.05 -0.64
N ALA A 260 -14.14 3.88 -1.62
CA ALA A 260 -14.34 2.61 -2.32
C ALA A 260 -13.09 2.19 -3.10
N LEU A 261 -12.51 3.11 -3.86
CA LEU A 261 -11.26 2.88 -4.60
C LEU A 261 -10.08 2.57 -3.66
N ALA A 262 -9.96 3.30 -2.55
CA ALA A 262 -8.88 3.09 -1.59
C ALA A 262 -8.92 1.71 -0.94
N ARG A 263 -10.11 1.19 -0.61
CA ARG A 263 -10.29 -0.17 -0.09
C ARG A 263 -9.76 -1.22 -1.06
N GLU A 264 -10.14 -1.09 -2.34
CA GLU A 264 -9.70 -2.03 -3.37
C GLU A 264 -8.20 -1.87 -3.66
N ALA A 265 -7.66 -0.65 -3.67
CA ALA A 265 -6.24 -0.40 -3.86
C ALA A 265 -5.40 -1.08 -2.76
N ILE A 266 -5.78 -0.93 -1.48
CA ILE A 266 -5.11 -1.59 -0.35
C ILE A 266 -5.25 -3.11 -0.44
N ALA A 267 -6.44 -3.63 -0.75
CA ALA A 267 -6.68 -5.07 -0.87
C ALA A 267 -5.85 -5.70 -2.01
N HIS A 268 -5.71 -5.01 -3.14
CA HIS A 268 -4.87 -5.46 -4.25
C HIS A 268 -3.38 -5.32 -3.95
N ALA A 269 -2.97 -4.26 -3.24
CA ALA A 269 -1.61 -4.10 -2.77
C ALA A 269 -1.20 -5.29 -1.88
N LEU A 270 -2.06 -5.72 -0.95
CA LEU A 270 -1.81 -6.90 -0.13
C LEU A 270 -1.66 -8.20 -0.93
N ARG A 271 -2.40 -8.36 -2.03
CA ARG A 271 -2.24 -9.54 -2.92
C ARG A 271 -0.89 -9.54 -3.61
N ASP A 272 -0.49 -8.39 -4.17
CA ASP A 272 0.83 -8.26 -4.82
C ASP A 272 1.98 -8.47 -3.83
N VAL A 273 1.83 -7.99 -2.61
CA VAL A 273 2.77 -8.21 -1.49
C VAL A 273 2.87 -9.69 -1.14
N ALA A 274 1.74 -10.41 -1.08
CA ALA A 274 1.72 -11.86 -0.87
C ALA A 274 2.40 -12.61 -2.03
N ASP A 275 2.14 -12.21 -3.27
CA ASP A 275 2.76 -12.78 -4.47
C ASP A 275 4.28 -12.53 -4.52
N ALA A 276 4.74 -11.41 -3.95
CA ALA A 276 6.15 -11.09 -3.76
C ALA A 276 6.79 -11.86 -2.59
N GLY A 277 6.01 -12.62 -1.82
CA GLY A 277 6.48 -13.43 -0.69
C GLY A 277 6.74 -12.65 0.59
N LEU A 278 6.21 -11.43 0.71
CA LEU A 278 6.28 -10.62 1.93
C LEU A 278 5.25 -11.12 2.97
N ASP A 279 5.49 -10.80 4.24
CA ASP A 279 4.67 -11.28 5.36
C ASP A 279 3.38 -10.47 5.56
N VAL A 280 2.33 -10.81 4.78
CA VAL A 280 1.00 -10.20 4.90
C VAL A 280 0.37 -10.45 6.28
N ALA A 281 0.67 -11.59 6.91
CA ALA A 281 0.13 -11.87 8.25
C ALA A 281 0.70 -10.89 9.29
N ALA A 282 2.01 -10.62 9.24
CA ALA A 282 2.64 -9.61 10.08
C ALA A 282 2.11 -8.19 9.77
N MET A 283 1.87 -7.86 8.50
CA MET A 283 1.27 -6.57 8.13
C MET A 283 -0.13 -6.40 8.73
N ARG A 284 -0.98 -7.43 8.62
CA ARG A 284 -2.34 -7.39 9.19
C ARG A 284 -2.37 -7.38 10.72
N SER A 285 -1.38 -7.97 11.36
CA SER A 285 -1.29 -8.03 12.83
C SER A 285 -0.40 -6.95 13.44
N ALA A 286 0.02 -5.95 12.68
CA ALA A 286 0.87 -4.88 13.16
C ALA A 286 0.20 -4.12 14.33
N PRO A 287 0.86 -4.03 15.51
CA PRO A 287 0.29 -3.36 16.67
C PRO A 287 0.13 -1.85 16.49
N ALA A 288 0.91 -1.23 15.59
CA ALA A 288 0.81 0.17 15.23
C ALA A 288 0.62 0.30 13.71
N ILE A 289 -0.32 1.13 13.27
CA ILE A 289 -0.60 1.36 11.87
C ILE A 289 -0.63 2.87 11.61
N LEU A 290 0.18 3.33 10.65
CA LEU A 290 0.21 4.72 10.18
C LEU A 290 -0.52 4.82 8.83
N ILE A 291 -1.51 5.69 8.74
CA ILE A 291 -2.19 6.03 7.50
C ILE A 291 -1.64 7.36 7.00
N THR A 292 -1.22 7.41 5.74
CA THR A 292 -0.73 8.63 5.09
C THR A 292 -1.39 8.85 3.73
N GLY A 293 -1.06 9.93 3.05
CA GLY A 293 -1.56 10.25 1.73
C GLY A 293 -3.05 10.64 1.72
N ARG A 294 -3.72 10.33 0.63
CA ARG A 294 -5.12 10.73 0.40
C ARG A 294 -6.10 10.11 1.38
N VAL A 295 -5.85 8.89 1.84
CA VAL A 295 -6.69 8.26 2.87
C VAL A 295 -6.55 8.99 4.21
N ALA A 296 -5.36 9.46 4.53
CA ALA A 296 -5.16 10.30 5.71
C ALA A 296 -5.84 11.68 5.57
N SER A 297 -5.96 12.20 4.37
CA SER A 297 -6.56 13.52 4.08
C SER A 297 -8.08 13.47 3.88
N LEU A 298 -8.74 12.33 4.11
CA LEU A 298 -10.21 12.25 4.09
C LEU A 298 -10.81 13.20 5.15
N PRO A 299 -11.98 13.81 4.89
CA PRO A 299 -12.54 14.86 5.77
C PRO A 299 -12.71 14.45 7.23
N LYS A 300 -13.03 13.18 7.49
CA LYS A 300 -13.26 12.68 8.86
C LYS A 300 -12.31 11.52 9.18
N ALA A 301 -11.72 11.51 10.38
CA ALA A 301 -10.84 10.46 10.85
C ALA A 301 -11.51 9.06 10.82
N GLY A 302 -12.80 8.98 11.10
CA GLY A 302 -13.58 7.74 10.98
C GLY A 302 -13.63 7.17 9.56
N GLN A 303 -13.60 8.02 8.53
CA GLN A 303 -13.54 7.57 7.13
C GLN A 303 -12.19 6.91 6.82
N SER A 304 -11.09 7.52 7.26
CA SER A 304 -9.74 6.93 7.13
C SER A 304 -9.65 5.58 7.84
N LEU A 305 -10.21 5.52 9.06
CA LEU A 305 -10.23 4.29 9.85
C LEU A 305 -11.05 3.18 9.16
N LEU A 306 -12.22 3.52 8.60
CA LEU A 306 -13.08 2.57 7.91
C LEU A 306 -12.40 2.02 6.64
N VAL A 307 -11.76 2.88 5.85
CA VAL A 307 -10.99 2.45 4.66
C VAL A 307 -9.90 1.48 5.06
N LEU A 308 -9.14 1.80 6.11
CA LEU A 308 -8.08 0.92 6.60
C LEU A 308 -8.62 -0.45 7.02
N VAL A 309 -9.66 -0.45 7.87
CA VAL A 309 -10.23 -1.69 8.42
C VAL A 309 -10.85 -2.58 7.33
N ASP A 310 -11.41 -1.99 6.29
CA ASP A 310 -12.02 -2.70 5.18
C ASP A 310 -11.00 -3.18 4.13
N GLY A 311 -9.98 -2.37 3.82
CA GLY A 311 -8.99 -2.70 2.80
C GLY A 311 -7.85 -3.57 3.31
N LEU A 312 -7.34 -3.29 4.51
CA LEU A 312 -6.26 -4.06 5.13
C LEU A 312 -6.77 -5.33 5.82
N GLU A 313 -7.99 -5.28 6.36
CA GLU A 313 -8.53 -6.33 7.24
C GLU A 313 -7.58 -6.68 8.40
N PRO A 314 -7.23 -5.71 9.27
CA PRO A 314 -6.30 -5.96 10.35
C PRO A 314 -6.78 -7.08 11.28
N SER A 315 -5.86 -7.74 11.97
CA SER A 315 -6.14 -8.80 12.94
C SER A 315 -5.62 -8.43 14.34
N GLY A 316 -6.36 -8.85 15.36
CA GLY A 316 -5.97 -8.59 16.75
C GLY A 316 -6.26 -7.15 17.21
N VAL A 317 -5.28 -6.50 17.81
CA VAL A 317 -5.38 -5.15 18.36
C VAL A 317 -4.32 -4.25 17.71
N SER A 318 -4.75 -3.18 17.08
CA SER A 318 -3.86 -2.20 16.46
C SER A 318 -4.19 -0.79 16.91
N THR A 319 -3.17 0.01 17.25
CA THR A 319 -3.30 1.45 17.42
C THR A 319 -3.11 2.12 16.07
N VAL A 320 -4.04 2.99 15.68
CA VAL A 320 -4.05 3.63 14.35
C VAL A 320 -3.70 5.10 14.48
N PHE A 321 -2.74 5.50 13.66
CA PHE A 321 -2.28 6.88 13.50
C PHE A 321 -2.66 7.36 12.10
N ARG A 322 -2.89 8.64 11.97
CA ARG A 322 -3.22 9.34 10.73
C ARG A 322 -2.31 10.55 10.59
N GLU A 323 -1.72 10.72 9.44
CA GLU A 323 -0.88 11.88 9.09
C GLU A 323 -1.47 12.58 7.87
N PRO A 324 -2.42 13.51 8.06
CA PRO A 324 -3.04 14.24 6.96
C PRO A 324 -2.09 15.26 6.32
N ASP A 325 -1.20 15.84 7.13
CA ASP A 325 -0.18 16.80 6.72
C ASP A 325 1.20 16.27 7.10
N GLU A 326 2.20 16.48 6.28
CA GLU A 326 3.55 15.97 6.48
C GLU A 326 4.12 16.40 7.84
N GLY A 327 4.56 15.42 8.63
CA GLY A 327 5.28 15.60 9.89
C GLY A 327 4.44 15.59 11.17
N ARG A 328 3.12 15.35 11.13
CA ARG A 328 2.28 15.25 12.33
C ARG A 328 1.34 14.05 12.33
N ALA A 329 1.85 12.92 12.75
CA ALA A 329 1.01 11.74 12.99
C ALA A 329 0.13 11.94 14.23
N GLN A 330 -1.19 11.87 14.04
CA GLN A 330 -2.20 11.93 15.10
C GLN A 330 -2.75 10.54 15.39
N ARG A 331 -2.84 10.16 16.66
CA ARG A 331 -3.49 8.90 17.03
C ARG A 331 -4.99 9.06 16.93
N ILE A 332 -5.61 8.33 16.00
CA ILE A 332 -7.06 8.44 15.78
C ILE A 332 -7.88 7.39 16.55
N GLY A 333 -7.32 6.21 16.85
CA GLY A 333 -8.06 5.21 17.60
C GLY A 333 -7.32 3.89 17.74
N MET A 334 -8.01 2.96 18.41
CA MET A 334 -7.61 1.55 18.42
C MET A 334 -8.62 0.71 17.64
N VAL A 335 -8.14 -0.27 16.92
CA VAL A 335 -8.97 -1.27 16.24
C VAL A 335 -8.79 -2.60 16.94
N VAL A 336 -9.90 -3.24 17.26
CA VAL A 336 -9.97 -4.60 17.82
C VAL A 336 -10.77 -5.45 16.84
N THR A 337 -10.09 -6.34 16.14
CA THR A 337 -10.77 -7.23 15.18
C THR A 337 -11.11 -8.55 15.83
N VAL A 338 -12.39 -8.89 15.82
CA VAL A 338 -12.92 -10.12 16.39
C VAL A 338 -13.22 -11.11 15.26
N MET A 339 -12.52 -12.25 15.30
CA MET A 339 -12.64 -13.29 14.26
C MET A 339 -13.90 -14.16 14.38
N THR A 340 -14.64 -14.05 15.49
CA THR A 340 -15.83 -14.86 15.72
C THR A 340 -17.06 -14.28 15.01
N ARG A 341 -17.92 -15.16 14.50
CA ARG A 341 -19.25 -14.81 13.98
C ARG A 341 -20.33 -14.78 15.08
N ARG A 342 -19.94 -14.85 16.34
CA ARG A 342 -20.84 -14.77 17.48
C ARG A 342 -20.76 -13.38 18.10
N SER A 343 -21.75 -13.04 18.94
CA SER A 343 -21.68 -11.81 19.76
C SER A 343 -20.36 -11.73 20.51
N ALA A 344 -19.63 -10.65 20.34
CA ALA A 344 -18.34 -10.43 20.95
C ALA A 344 -18.50 -9.67 22.26
N LYS A 345 -18.03 -10.26 23.36
CA LYS A 345 -17.90 -9.59 24.65
C LYS A 345 -16.42 -9.24 24.87
N ILE A 346 -16.12 -7.97 24.91
CA ILE A 346 -14.76 -7.44 25.07
C ILE A 346 -14.69 -6.67 26.38
N ARG A 347 -13.76 -7.08 27.23
CA ARG A 347 -13.40 -6.34 28.45
C ARG A 347 -12.37 -5.27 28.09
N ILE A 348 -12.69 -4.04 28.45
CA ILE A 348 -11.84 -2.88 28.29
C ILE A 348 -11.41 -2.43 29.68
N THR A 349 -10.12 -2.49 29.97
CA THR A 349 -9.54 -2.07 31.24
C THR A 349 -8.73 -0.80 31.02
N ARG A 350 -8.95 0.20 31.85
CA ARG A 350 -8.27 1.50 31.91
C ARG A 350 -7.81 1.76 33.34
N ALA A 351 -6.92 2.70 33.54
CA ALA A 351 -6.54 3.14 34.90
C ALA A 351 -7.77 3.58 35.75
N SER A 352 -8.76 4.23 35.07
CA SER A 352 -10.01 4.70 35.70
C SER A 352 -11.07 3.61 35.96
N GLY A 353 -10.82 2.35 35.54
CA GLY A 353 -11.76 1.25 35.77
C GLY A 353 -11.90 0.29 34.60
N ARG A 354 -12.90 -0.59 34.71
CA ARG A 354 -13.19 -1.63 33.74
C ARG A 354 -14.58 -1.42 33.14
N SER A 355 -14.72 -1.65 31.85
CA SER A 355 -16.00 -1.69 31.15
C SER A 355 -16.10 -2.94 30.28
N MET A 356 -17.34 -3.34 29.97
CA MET A 356 -17.62 -4.42 29.02
C MET A 356 -18.33 -3.86 27.82
N ALA A 357 -17.77 -4.10 26.63
CA ALA A 357 -18.44 -3.83 25.37
C ALA A 357 -19.02 -5.14 24.82
N GLN A 358 -20.25 -5.09 24.35
CA GLN A 358 -20.87 -6.20 23.63
C GLN A 358 -21.21 -5.73 22.23
N VAL A 359 -20.70 -6.44 21.24
CA VAL A 359 -20.89 -6.10 19.82
C VAL A 359 -21.59 -7.27 19.12
N ALA A 360 -22.65 -6.96 18.40
CA ALA A 360 -23.39 -7.96 17.62
C ALA A 360 -22.57 -8.44 16.42
N PRO A 361 -22.72 -9.70 16.01
CA PRO A 361 -22.07 -10.21 14.81
C PRO A 361 -22.45 -9.39 13.58
N GLY A 362 -21.51 -9.21 12.65
CA GLY A 362 -21.73 -8.45 11.41
C GLY A 362 -21.77 -6.94 11.59
N THR A 363 -21.44 -6.42 12.79
CA THR A 363 -21.49 -4.99 13.10
C THR A 363 -20.17 -4.43 13.65
N PHE A 364 -20.12 -3.13 13.79
CA PHE A 364 -19.13 -2.44 14.61
C PHE A 364 -19.68 -2.13 15.99
N GLY A 365 -18.78 -2.11 16.97
CA GLY A 365 -18.99 -1.41 18.23
C GLY A 365 -17.92 -0.34 18.39
N LEU A 366 -18.33 0.86 18.73
CA LEU A 366 -17.37 1.89 19.12
C LEU A 366 -17.56 2.25 20.59
N VAL A 367 -16.45 2.25 21.32
CA VAL A 367 -16.41 2.65 22.70
C VAL A 367 -15.65 3.96 22.79
N ALA A 368 -16.39 5.03 23.06
CA ALA A 368 -15.80 6.34 23.29
C ALA A 368 -14.93 6.28 24.55
N ILE A 369 -13.67 6.59 24.39
CA ILE A 369 -12.68 6.67 25.46
C ILE A 369 -11.92 7.97 25.21
N GLY A 370 -11.55 8.69 26.26
CA GLY A 370 -10.73 9.90 26.11
C GLY A 370 -9.45 9.60 25.30
N ALA A 371 -8.95 10.58 24.59
CA ALA A 371 -7.69 10.46 23.88
C ALA A 371 -6.52 10.20 24.85
N ASP A 372 -5.50 9.48 24.38
CA ASP A 372 -4.27 9.17 25.13
C ASP A 372 -4.46 8.35 26.43
N VAL A 373 -5.54 7.59 26.53
CA VAL A 373 -5.79 6.69 27.65
C VAL A 373 -5.19 5.32 27.34
N ASP A 374 -4.41 4.76 28.26
CA ASP A 374 -3.92 3.38 28.19
C ASP A 374 -5.10 2.41 28.32
N VAL A 375 -5.19 1.48 27.41
CA VAL A 375 -6.30 0.52 27.29
C VAL A 375 -5.76 -0.88 27.14
N ALA A 376 -6.22 -1.78 28.02
CA ALA A 376 -6.01 -3.21 27.86
C ALA A 376 -7.31 -3.87 27.39
N ILE A 377 -7.20 -4.71 26.38
CA ILE A 377 -8.29 -5.43 25.70
C ILE A 377 -8.17 -6.92 26.04
N ASN A 378 -9.29 -7.53 26.41
CA ASN A 378 -9.36 -8.98 26.62
C ASN A 378 -10.78 -9.50 26.37
N GLY A 379 -10.92 -10.52 25.56
CA GLY A 379 -12.19 -11.20 25.32
C GLY A 379 -12.37 -11.59 23.85
N ALA A 380 -13.32 -12.45 23.57
CA ALA A 380 -13.64 -12.97 22.25
C ALA A 380 -12.43 -13.48 21.43
N GLY A 381 -11.44 -14.09 22.12
CA GLY A 381 -10.22 -14.59 21.48
C GLY A 381 -9.15 -13.52 21.19
N VAL A 382 -9.39 -12.26 21.56
CA VAL A 382 -8.47 -11.15 21.33
C VAL A 382 -7.89 -10.67 22.68
N ARG A 383 -6.58 -10.43 22.69
CA ARG A 383 -5.89 -9.81 23.82
C ARG A 383 -4.85 -8.81 23.30
N GLY A 384 -4.79 -7.65 23.90
CA GLY A 384 -3.80 -6.63 23.54
C GLY A 384 -3.88 -5.42 24.46
N HIS A 385 -2.97 -4.50 24.25
CA HIS A 385 -2.96 -3.20 24.92
C HIS A 385 -2.51 -2.13 23.94
N GLY A 386 -2.81 -0.91 24.23
CA GLY A 386 -2.41 0.25 23.44
C GLY A 386 -2.99 1.52 24.02
N ARG A 387 -2.87 2.60 23.31
CA ARG A 387 -3.47 3.88 23.70
C ARG A 387 -4.65 4.22 22.80
N SER A 388 -5.74 4.67 23.40
CA SER A 388 -6.88 5.22 22.68
C SER A 388 -6.48 6.49 21.93
N GLY A 389 -7.18 6.76 20.84
CA GLY A 389 -7.06 8.02 20.11
C GLY A 389 -8.36 8.82 20.14
N GLU A 390 -8.47 9.75 19.23
CA GLU A 390 -9.63 10.62 19.08
C GLU A 390 -10.97 9.87 19.03
N LEU A 391 -11.02 8.76 18.28
CA LEU A 391 -12.24 7.95 18.12
C LEU A 391 -12.46 6.91 19.22
N GLY A 392 -11.49 6.70 20.12
CA GLY A 392 -11.57 5.65 21.15
C GLY A 392 -11.22 4.27 20.62
N VAL A 393 -12.04 3.24 20.95
CA VAL A 393 -11.82 1.84 20.57
C VAL A 393 -12.92 1.36 19.62
N LEU A 394 -12.55 1.05 18.39
CA LEU A 394 -13.40 0.40 17.39
C LEU A 394 -13.31 -1.12 17.54
N ILE A 395 -14.41 -1.79 17.79
CA ILE A 395 -14.51 -3.25 17.85
C ILE A 395 -15.19 -3.72 16.56
N ASP A 396 -14.43 -4.38 15.69
CA ASP A 396 -14.94 -4.92 14.43
C ASP A 396 -15.32 -6.39 14.58
N ALA A 397 -16.61 -6.68 14.62
CA ALA A 397 -17.20 -8.01 14.72
C ALA A 397 -17.88 -8.46 13.42
N ARG A 398 -17.50 -7.89 12.28
CA ARG A 398 -18.08 -8.24 10.96
C ARG A 398 -17.56 -9.58 10.40
N GLY A 399 -16.53 -10.14 11.00
CA GLY A 399 -15.87 -11.38 10.54
C GLY A 399 -14.79 -11.12 9.47
N ARG A 400 -13.98 -12.16 9.22
CA ARG A 400 -12.91 -12.14 8.23
C ARG A 400 -12.90 -13.45 7.40
N PRO A 401 -12.68 -13.42 6.08
CA PRO A 401 -12.65 -12.19 5.27
C PRO A 401 -13.98 -11.44 5.30
N LEU A 402 -13.92 -10.10 5.11
CA LEU A 402 -15.11 -9.25 5.13
C LEU A 402 -16.02 -9.57 3.97
N SER A 403 -17.28 -9.89 4.27
CA SER A 403 -18.31 -10.18 3.27
C SER A 403 -19.29 -9.00 3.15
N VAL A 404 -19.38 -8.46 1.94
CA VAL A 404 -20.38 -7.44 1.59
C VAL A 404 -21.49 -8.13 0.80
N PRO A 405 -22.79 -7.95 1.13
CA PRO A 405 -23.87 -8.53 0.35
C PRO A 405 -23.82 -8.10 -1.12
N GLU A 406 -24.17 -9.00 -2.03
CA GLU A 406 -24.12 -8.71 -3.49
C GLU A 406 -25.35 -7.92 -3.98
N ARG A 407 -26.53 -8.24 -3.42
CA ARG A 407 -27.80 -7.65 -3.84
C ARG A 407 -27.97 -6.25 -3.28
N ASP A 408 -28.32 -5.29 -4.11
CA ASP A 408 -28.48 -3.87 -3.72
C ASP A 408 -29.45 -3.66 -2.54
N GLY A 409 -30.53 -4.46 -2.47
CA GLY A 409 -31.49 -4.39 -1.36
C GLY A 409 -30.90 -4.72 0.01
N GLU A 410 -29.86 -5.52 0.08
CA GLU A 410 -29.16 -5.89 1.33
C GLU A 410 -27.87 -5.10 1.48
N ARG A 411 -27.16 -4.88 0.38
CA ARG A 411 -25.87 -4.21 0.31
C ARG A 411 -25.96 -2.76 0.75
N ILE A 412 -26.87 -2.00 0.12
CA ILE A 412 -27.00 -0.54 0.34
C ILE A 412 -27.30 -0.25 1.81
N PRO A 413 -28.33 -0.85 2.46
CA PRO A 413 -28.56 -0.63 3.89
C PRO A 413 -27.40 -1.06 4.78
N THR A 414 -26.69 -2.13 4.41
CA THR A 414 -25.54 -2.62 5.19
C THR A 414 -24.37 -1.64 5.13
N VAL A 415 -23.98 -1.21 3.93
CA VAL A 415 -22.87 -0.26 3.74
C VAL A 415 -23.22 1.11 4.34
N THR A 416 -24.45 1.59 4.15
CA THR A 416 -24.95 2.84 4.77
C THR A 416 -24.81 2.78 6.30
N ARG A 417 -25.20 1.68 6.92
CA ARG A 417 -25.07 1.49 8.37
C ARG A 417 -23.61 1.52 8.82
N TRP A 418 -22.70 0.91 8.05
CA TRP A 418 -21.27 0.93 8.37
C TRP A 418 -20.69 2.35 8.31
N HIS A 419 -21.09 3.13 7.31
CA HIS A 419 -20.68 4.53 7.23
C HIS A 419 -21.26 5.37 8.38
N ALA A 420 -22.57 5.21 8.66
CA ALA A 420 -23.25 5.96 9.72
C ALA A 420 -22.70 5.66 11.12
N ALA A 421 -22.31 4.42 11.40
CA ALA A 421 -21.76 4.03 12.71
C ALA A 421 -20.48 4.77 13.09
N LEU A 422 -19.69 5.25 12.11
CA LEU A 422 -18.48 6.02 12.35
C LEU A 422 -18.67 7.54 12.21
N GLN A 423 -19.77 7.98 11.59
CA GLN A 423 -20.11 9.41 11.48
C GLN A 423 -20.75 9.97 12.76
N ALA A 424 -21.60 9.18 13.41
CA ALA A 424 -22.33 9.59 14.61
C ALA A 424 -21.43 10.03 15.79
N ILE A 425 -20.14 9.70 15.75
CA ILE A 425 -19.20 9.95 16.83
C ILE A 425 -18.48 11.30 16.69
N ALA A 426 -18.30 11.74 15.46
CA ALA A 426 -17.72 13.08 15.22
C ALA A 426 -18.68 14.18 15.64
N ASP A 427 -19.99 13.94 15.52
CA ASP A 427 -21.04 14.91 15.80
C ASP A 427 -21.36 15.03 17.31
N ASP A 428 -21.21 13.95 18.08
CA ASP A 428 -21.47 13.95 19.54
C ASP A 428 -20.43 14.74 20.35
N ARG A 429 -19.21 14.91 19.81
CA ARG A 429 -18.12 15.68 20.43
C ARG A 429 -18.08 17.17 20.05
N SER A 430 -18.75 17.57 18.97
CA SER A 430 -18.89 18.99 18.60
C SER A 430 -19.94 19.70 19.45
N SER A 431 -20.69 18.96 20.28
CA SER A 431 -21.77 19.49 21.16
C SER A 431 -21.39 19.47 22.66
N THR A 432 -20.16 19.12 23.01
CA THR A 432 -19.59 19.23 24.36
C THR A 432 -18.37 20.13 24.37
#